data_d30f002ac30d6620889c449d0ee2a402
#
_entry.id   d30f002ac30d6620889c449d0ee2a402
#
_cell.length_a   1.000
_cell.length_b   1.000
_cell.length_c   1.000
_cell.angle_alpha   90.00
_cell.angle_beta   90.00
_cell.angle_gamma   90.00
#
_symmetry.space_group_name_H-M   'P 1'
#
loop_
_entity.id
_entity.type
_entity.pdbx_description
1 polymer ?
#
loop_
_entity_poly.entity_id
_entity_poly.type
_entity_poly.pdbx_seq_one_letter_code
_entity_poly.pdbx_strand_id
1 'polypeptide(L)'
;ALGAPRLLNRLLVTHAHELAWKLADGLRLPAIQAAVTLHWCRSTIRDAPATLADAALLEQLRGKLTMGARTKAVPRVAEVAEEAHRVGRVRLATALLDEFETAPAQQIPLLLTMGELSAALGKALACSDTELTHLVLLHAKGALAEADFFDMLFPQPVAQDLLAAYCRAREPELLKTLYYHVNRPADAAGLAIREAYKATTWAQRMRGLSIALQFYEHSAANLPQLAKATEEQLKLLDVQRQLERDTRGVAPPPGAPPAVAMRFKFIDTPLNETLYKCLAYGQAAVAERLRVDCKVPERRWWRLKITGLSHARNWPALFELG
;
A
#
# COMPACT_ATOMS: atom_id res chain seq x y z
N ALA A 1 44.74 -46.54 2.66
CA ALA A 1 43.57 -46.50 1.74
C ALA A 1 42.89 -45.14 1.82
N LEU A 2 42.83 -44.40 0.72
CA LEU A 2 42.07 -43.15 0.63
C LEU A 2 40.58 -43.51 0.73
N GLY A 3 39.91 -43.01 1.78
CA GLY A 3 38.45 -43.23 1.87
C GLY A 3 37.70 -42.62 0.68
N ALA A 4 36.52 -43.22 0.31
CA ALA A 4 35.70 -42.79 -0.82
C ALA A 4 35.53 -41.27 -0.96
N PRO A 5 35.31 -40.50 0.13
CA PRO A 5 35.16 -39.03 0.04
C PRO A 5 36.42 -38.35 -0.47
N ARG A 6 37.60 -38.78 -0.07
CA ARG A 6 38.86 -38.15 -0.51
C ARG A 6 39.17 -38.44 -1.98
N LEU A 7 38.84 -39.67 -2.46
CA LEU A 7 38.96 -40.00 -3.88
C LEU A 7 38.05 -39.14 -4.74
N LEU A 8 36.79 -39.03 -4.34
CA LEU A 8 35.80 -38.20 -5.04
C LEU A 8 36.20 -36.75 -5.10
N ASN A 9 36.63 -36.15 -3.97
CA ASN A 9 37.16 -34.78 -3.97
C ASN A 9 38.32 -34.58 -4.93
N ARG A 10 39.22 -35.56 -5.05
CA ARG A 10 40.32 -35.50 -6.01
C ARG A 10 39.83 -35.53 -7.45
N LEU A 11 38.82 -36.31 -7.75
CA LEU A 11 38.16 -36.35 -9.08
C LEU A 11 37.44 -35.06 -9.42
N LEU A 12 36.86 -34.39 -8.43
CA LEU A 12 36.21 -33.08 -8.61
C LEU A 12 37.25 -32.00 -8.96
N VAL A 13 38.42 -32.02 -8.27
CA VAL A 13 39.50 -31.09 -8.55
C VAL A 13 40.09 -31.27 -9.95
N THR A 14 40.11 -32.48 -10.46
CA THR A 14 40.58 -32.81 -11.82
C THR A 14 39.47 -32.67 -12.87
N HIS A 15 38.32 -32.10 -12.55
CA HIS A 15 37.17 -31.92 -13.44
C HIS A 15 36.61 -33.26 -14.04
N ALA A 16 36.92 -34.40 -13.45
CA ALA A 16 36.41 -35.72 -13.85
C ALA A 16 35.00 -35.97 -13.23
N HIS A 17 34.08 -35.00 -13.44
CA HIS A 17 32.76 -35.02 -12.78
C HIS A 17 31.89 -36.25 -13.13
N GLU A 18 31.87 -36.67 -14.39
CA GLU A 18 31.09 -37.83 -14.83
C GLU A 18 31.56 -39.11 -14.13
N LEU A 19 32.86 -39.31 -14.02
CA LEU A 19 33.46 -40.43 -13.31
C LEU A 19 33.14 -40.40 -11.82
N ALA A 20 33.26 -39.22 -11.21
CA ALA A 20 32.91 -39.01 -9.80
C ALA A 20 31.44 -39.34 -9.55
N TRP A 21 30.54 -38.92 -10.45
CA TRP A 21 29.12 -39.18 -10.35
C TRP A 21 28.81 -40.68 -10.46
N LYS A 22 29.36 -41.37 -11.46
CA LYS A 22 29.19 -42.83 -11.64
C LYS A 22 29.73 -43.64 -10.45
N LEU A 23 30.86 -43.24 -9.89
CA LEU A 23 31.41 -43.84 -8.67
C LEU A 23 30.52 -43.64 -7.45
N ALA A 24 29.99 -42.41 -7.27
CA ALA A 24 29.06 -42.13 -6.18
C ALA A 24 27.75 -42.91 -6.30
N ASP A 25 27.28 -43.13 -7.53
CA ASP A 25 26.11 -43.98 -7.84
C ASP A 25 26.36 -45.43 -7.50
N GLY A 26 27.45 -46.01 -8.00
CA GLY A 26 27.85 -47.38 -7.71
C GLY A 26 28.07 -47.68 -6.23
N LEU A 27 28.55 -46.69 -5.47
CA LEU A 27 28.72 -46.78 -4.02
C LEU A 27 27.44 -46.47 -3.23
N ARG A 28 26.35 -46.12 -3.90
CA ARG A 28 25.04 -45.74 -3.31
C ARG A 28 25.14 -44.66 -2.27
N LEU A 29 25.89 -43.55 -2.56
CA LEU A 29 26.12 -42.43 -1.69
C LEU A 29 25.37 -41.21 -2.22
N PRO A 30 24.05 -41.05 -1.96
CA PRO A 30 23.21 -40.01 -2.55
C PRO A 30 23.64 -38.59 -2.16
N ALA A 31 24.08 -38.36 -0.92
CA ALA A 31 24.57 -37.07 -0.47
C ALA A 31 25.82 -36.60 -1.25
N ILE A 32 26.70 -37.54 -1.60
CA ILE A 32 27.89 -37.24 -2.38
C ILE A 32 27.53 -37.03 -3.85
N GLN A 33 26.56 -37.79 -4.41
CA GLN A 33 26.04 -37.54 -5.74
C GLN A 33 25.49 -36.11 -5.88
N ALA A 34 24.70 -35.63 -4.90
CA ALA A 34 24.19 -34.28 -4.91
C ALA A 34 25.34 -33.27 -4.91
N ALA A 35 26.37 -33.44 -4.07
CA ALA A 35 27.53 -32.58 -4.03
C ALA A 35 28.35 -32.60 -5.34
N VAL A 36 28.51 -33.74 -5.98
CA VAL A 36 29.15 -33.88 -7.30
C VAL A 36 28.35 -33.14 -8.37
N THR A 37 27.02 -33.35 -8.42
CA THR A 37 26.15 -32.65 -9.37
C THR A 37 26.22 -31.13 -9.20
N LEU A 38 26.18 -30.67 -7.97
CA LEU A 38 26.30 -29.25 -7.63
C LEU A 38 27.64 -28.66 -8.12
N HIS A 39 28.74 -29.34 -7.81
CA HIS A 39 30.07 -28.92 -8.25
C HIS A 39 30.19 -28.92 -9.77
N TRP A 40 29.64 -29.94 -10.44
CA TRP A 40 29.62 -30.04 -11.89
C TRP A 40 28.86 -28.87 -12.54
N CYS A 41 27.67 -28.55 -12.03
CA CYS A 41 26.88 -27.43 -12.52
C CYS A 41 27.62 -26.10 -12.34
N ARG A 42 28.22 -25.86 -11.16
CA ARG A 42 29.01 -24.67 -10.89
C ARG A 42 30.22 -24.53 -11.80
N SER A 43 30.97 -25.61 -12.00
CA SER A 43 32.10 -25.62 -12.94
C SER A 43 31.65 -25.31 -14.36
N THR A 44 30.53 -25.92 -14.81
CA THR A 44 29.98 -25.66 -16.15
C THR A 44 29.62 -24.18 -16.34
N ILE A 45 29.08 -23.52 -15.32
CA ILE A 45 28.74 -22.09 -15.36
C ILE A 45 30.00 -21.23 -15.43
N ARG A 46 31.03 -21.55 -14.64
CA ARG A 46 32.30 -20.80 -14.60
C ARG A 46 33.09 -20.93 -15.90
N ASP A 47 33.13 -22.14 -16.44
CA ASP A 47 33.94 -22.48 -17.62
C ASP A 47 33.21 -22.12 -18.92
N ALA A 48 31.92 -21.76 -18.85
CA ALA A 48 31.13 -21.41 -20.03
C ALA A 48 31.62 -20.11 -20.66
N PRO A 49 31.94 -20.10 -21.97
CA PRO A 49 32.34 -18.89 -22.66
C PRO A 49 31.24 -17.84 -22.64
N ALA A 50 31.60 -16.55 -22.57
CA ALA A 50 30.63 -15.45 -22.56
C ALA A 50 29.71 -15.43 -23.80
N THR A 51 30.17 -16.01 -24.90
CA THR A 51 29.41 -16.13 -26.17
C THR A 51 28.30 -17.17 -26.13
N LEU A 52 28.30 -18.11 -25.15
CA LEU A 52 27.28 -19.13 -25.05
C LEU A 52 25.97 -18.53 -24.51
N ALA A 53 24.88 -18.70 -25.27
CA ALA A 53 23.56 -18.21 -24.86
C ALA A 53 23.08 -18.90 -23.57
N ASP A 54 22.45 -18.14 -22.67
CA ASP A 54 21.92 -18.62 -21.39
C ASP A 54 20.92 -19.77 -21.56
N ALA A 55 20.12 -19.75 -22.65
CA ALA A 55 19.19 -20.85 -22.96
C ALA A 55 19.90 -22.19 -23.24
N ALA A 56 21.02 -22.15 -23.98
CA ALA A 56 21.79 -23.36 -24.28
C ALA A 56 22.49 -23.88 -23.01
N LEU A 57 22.98 -22.99 -22.15
CA LEU A 57 23.58 -23.34 -20.88
C LEU A 57 22.54 -23.93 -19.91
N LEU A 58 21.33 -23.38 -19.88
CA LEU A 58 20.21 -23.89 -19.10
C LEU A 58 19.88 -25.33 -19.49
N GLU A 59 19.83 -25.63 -20.79
CA GLU A 59 19.56 -26.97 -21.29
C GLU A 59 20.65 -27.99 -20.87
N GLN A 60 21.92 -27.60 -20.90
CA GLN A 60 23.02 -28.39 -20.38
C GLN A 60 22.90 -28.66 -18.88
N LEU A 61 22.55 -27.65 -18.12
CA LEU A 61 22.34 -27.76 -16.67
C LEU A 61 21.12 -28.61 -16.34
N ARG A 62 20.04 -28.48 -17.12
CA ARG A 62 18.82 -29.29 -17.01
C ARG A 62 19.16 -30.78 -17.09
N GLY A 63 19.94 -31.19 -18.09
CA GLY A 63 20.41 -32.59 -18.22
C GLY A 63 21.12 -33.10 -16.97
N LYS A 64 21.99 -32.28 -16.36
CA LYS A 64 22.76 -32.66 -15.16
C LYS A 64 21.88 -32.69 -13.89
N LEU A 65 21.01 -31.70 -13.71
CA LEU A 65 20.12 -31.64 -12.56
C LEU A 65 19.08 -32.74 -12.56
N THR A 66 18.52 -33.09 -13.72
CA THR A 66 17.56 -34.22 -13.85
C THR A 66 18.20 -35.58 -13.62
N MET A 67 19.48 -35.74 -13.95
CA MET A 67 20.23 -36.95 -13.56
C MET A 67 20.30 -37.11 -12.04
N GLY A 68 20.56 -36.03 -11.31
CA GLY A 68 20.56 -36.00 -9.85
C GLY A 68 19.20 -36.29 -9.23
N ALA A 69 18.10 -35.77 -9.80
CA ALA A 69 16.76 -35.99 -9.32
C ALA A 69 16.29 -37.46 -9.40
N ARG A 70 16.75 -38.21 -10.36
CA ARG A 70 16.46 -39.67 -10.50
C ARG A 70 16.96 -40.51 -9.33
N THR A 71 17.97 -40.02 -8.60
CA THR A 71 18.65 -40.77 -7.52
C THR A 71 18.24 -40.35 -6.11
N LYS A 72 17.14 -39.62 -5.93
CA LYS A 72 16.72 -39.01 -4.64
C LYS A 72 17.74 -38.03 -4.03
N ALA A 73 18.79 -37.67 -4.74
CA ALA A 73 19.80 -36.72 -4.36
C ALA A 73 19.41 -35.37 -5.00
N VAL A 74 18.53 -34.58 -4.37
CA VAL A 74 18.14 -33.27 -4.87
C VAL A 74 19.28 -32.31 -4.63
N PRO A 75 20.01 -31.82 -5.67
CA PRO A 75 21.01 -30.79 -5.49
C PRO A 75 20.31 -29.49 -5.07
N ARG A 76 20.96 -28.68 -4.25
CA ARG A 76 20.44 -27.34 -3.87
C ARG A 76 20.60 -26.41 -5.06
N VAL A 77 19.53 -26.30 -5.86
CA VAL A 77 19.52 -25.45 -7.06
C VAL A 77 19.81 -24.00 -6.75
N ALA A 78 19.40 -23.54 -5.57
CA ALA A 78 19.73 -22.23 -5.04
C ALA A 78 21.22 -21.89 -5.17
N GLU A 79 22.10 -22.83 -4.80
CA GLU A 79 23.55 -22.61 -4.87
C GLU A 79 24.09 -22.56 -6.31
N VAL A 80 23.40 -23.20 -7.25
CA VAL A 80 23.73 -23.13 -8.70
C VAL A 80 23.28 -21.77 -9.25
N ALA A 81 22.13 -21.27 -8.84
CA ALA A 81 21.60 -19.98 -9.23
C ALA A 81 22.47 -18.84 -8.67
N GLU A 82 22.91 -18.92 -7.41
CA GLU A 82 23.86 -17.97 -6.83
C GLU A 82 25.17 -17.91 -7.62
N GLU A 83 25.69 -19.05 -8.06
CA GLU A 83 26.90 -19.09 -8.88
C GLU A 83 26.68 -18.43 -10.24
N ALA A 84 25.53 -18.67 -10.89
CA ALA A 84 25.17 -18.04 -12.15
C ALA A 84 25.07 -16.50 -11.99
N HIS A 85 24.47 -16.04 -10.90
CA HIS A 85 24.40 -14.63 -10.57
C HIS A 85 25.79 -14.02 -10.34
N ARG A 86 26.68 -14.72 -9.60
CA ARG A 86 28.04 -14.27 -9.32
C ARG A 86 28.89 -14.08 -10.58
N VAL A 87 28.66 -14.92 -11.60
CA VAL A 87 29.32 -14.85 -12.91
C VAL A 87 28.68 -13.75 -13.81
N GLY A 88 27.62 -13.08 -13.33
CA GLY A 88 26.91 -12.03 -14.06
C GLY A 88 25.81 -12.54 -15.00
N ARG A 89 25.46 -13.83 -14.96
CA ARG A 89 24.39 -14.43 -15.78
C ARG A 89 23.05 -14.43 -15.04
N VAL A 90 22.52 -13.22 -14.82
CA VAL A 90 21.28 -13.02 -14.03
C VAL A 90 20.09 -13.73 -14.63
N ARG A 91 19.93 -13.71 -15.97
CA ARG A 91 18.83 -14.39 -16.67
C ARG A 91 18.88 -15.90 -16.50
N LEU A 92 20.07 -16.47 -16.48
CA LEU A 92 20.26 -17.91 -16.20
C LEU A 92 19.90 -18.24 -14.75
N ALA A 93 20.32 -17.41 -13.81
CA ALA A 93 20.00 -17.59 -12.39
C ALA A 93 18.50 -17.57 -12.12
N THR A 94 17.78 -16.59 -12.66
CA THR A 94 16.31 -16.52 -12.55
C THR A 94 15.63 -17.72 -13.19
N ALA A 95 16.05 -18.11 -14.40
CA ALA A 95 15.49 -19.28 -15.10
C ALA A 95 15.70 -20.59 -14.33
N LEU A 96 16.86 -20.78 -13.70
CA LEU A 96 17.14 -21.94 -12.84
C LEU A 96 16.22 -22.00 -11.63
N LEU A 97 15.99 -20.85 -10.97
CA LEU A 97 15.06 -20.79 -9.85
C LEU A 97 13.61 -21.05 -10.28
N ASP A 98 13.21 -20.55 -11.45
CA ASP A 98 11.86 -20.76 -11.98
C ASP A 98 11.55 -22.21 -12.30
N GLU A 99 12.53 -22.91 -12.84
CA GLU A 99 12.33 -24.28 -13.30
C GLU A 99 12.48 -25.34 -12.21
N PHE A 100 13.42 -25.18 -11.30
CA PHE A 100 13.82 -26.23 -10.36
C PHE A 100 13.47 -25.97 -8.90
N GLU A 101 13.27 -24.72 -8.50
CA GLU A 101 12.88 -24.40 -7.13
C GLU A 101 11.37 -24.11 -7.09
N THR A 102 10.60 -25.00 -6.48
CA THR A 102 9.15 -24.88 -6.45
C THR A 102 8.61 -24.12 -5.25
N ALA A 103 9.45 -23.93 -4.22
CA ALA A 103 9.03 -23.27 -2.98
C ALA A 103 9.29 -21.74 -3.03
N PRO A 104 8.25 -20.91 -3.14
CA PRO A 104 8.39 -19.45 -3.21
C PRO A 104 9.13 -18.87 -2.00
N ALA A 105 8.91 -19.42 -0.83
CA ALA A 105 9.59 -19.02 0.40
C ALA A 105 11.13 -19.16 0.33
N GLN A 106 11.65 -20.02 -0.54
CA GLN A 106 13.09 -20.18 -0.77
C GLN A 106 13.58 -19.35 -1.97
N GLN A 107 12.76 -19.21 -3.01
CA GLN A 107 13.10 -18.43 -4.20
C GLN A 107 13.22 -16.92 -3.89
N ILE A 108 12.24 -16.37 -3.17
CA ILE A 108 12.12 -14.93 -2.97
C ILE A 108 13.33 -14.35 -2.24
N PRO A 109 13.82 -14.90 -1.12
CA PRO A 109 15.04 -14.39 -0.47
C PRO A 109 16.26 -14.40 -1.40
N LEU A 110 16.40 -15.41 -2.26
CA LEU A 110 17.49 -15.49 -3.23
C LEU A 110 17.40 -14.39 -4.29
N LEU A 111 16.19 -14.17 -4.84
CA LEU A 111 15.97 -13.08 -5.79
C LEU A 111 16.25 -11.71 -5.16
N LEU A 112 15.91 -11.53 -3.88
CA LEU A 112 16.24 -10.30 -3.14
C LEU A 112 17.76 -10.12 -2.99
N THR A 113 18.51 -11.18 -2.68
CA THR A 113 19.99 -11.10 -2.59
C THR A 113 20.64 -10.83 -3.94
N MET A 114 20.02 -11.26 -5.02
CA MET A 114 20.44 -11.01 -6.40
C MET A 114 20.06 -9.62 -6.90
N GLY A 115 19.24 -8.87 -6.17
CA GLY A 115 18.73 -7.55 -6.58
C GLY A 115 17.59 -7.59 -7.59
N GLU A 116 17.04 -8.78 -7.89
CA GLU A 116 15.94 -8.99 -8.83
C GLU A 116 14.58 -8.73 -8.19
N LEU A 117 14.38 -7.47 -7.74
CA LEU A 117 13.24 -7.05 -6.93
C LEU A 117 11.89 -7.19 -7.65
N SER A 118 11.86 -6.84 -8.94
CA SER A 118 10.64 -6.95 -9.76
C SER A 118 10.20 -8.41 -9.94
N ALA A 119 11.16 -9.32 -10.16
CA ALA A 119 10.87 -10.75 -10.27
C ALA A 119 10.41 -11.32 -8.92
N ALA A 120 11.06 -10.93 -7.82
CA ALA A 120 10.69 -11.30 -6.46
C ALA A 120 9.25 -10.87 -6.13
N LEU A 121 8.89 -9.61 -6.47
CA LEU A 121 7.54 -9.08 -6.26
C LEU A 121 6.49 -9.84 -7.08
N GLY A 122 6.76 -10.08 -8.36
CA GLY A 122 5.85 -10.85 -9.22
C GLY A 122 5.58 -12.24 -8.67
N LYS A 123 6.60 -12.95 -8.18
CA LYS A 123 6.45 -14.27 -7.56
C LYS A 123 5.69 -14.23 -6.24
N ALA A 124 5.99 -13.27 -5.37
CA ALA A 124 5.30 -13.09 -4.11
C ALA A 124 3.79 -12.87 -4.33
N LEU A 125 3.43 -12.05 -5.31
CA LEU A 125 2.03 -11.80 -5.68
C LEU A 125 1.36 -13.04 -6.29
N ALA A 126 2.07 -13.79 -7.15
CA ALA A 126 1.54 -15.02 -7.75
C ALA A 126 1.22 -16.09 -6.70
N CYS A 127 1.99 -16.16 -5.62
CA CYS A 127 1.77 -17.09 -4.51
C CYS A 127 0.64 -16.63 -3.57
N SER A 128 0.13 -15.41 -3.72
CA SER A 128 -0.89 -14.82 -2.84
C SER A 128 -0.48 -14.81 -1.35
N ASP A 129 0.82 -14.82 -1.08
CA ASP A 129 1.36 -14.75 0.28
C ASP A 129 1.66 -13.29 0.65
N THR A 130 0.87 -12.77 1.59
CA THR A 130 0.98 -11.38 2.03
C THR A 130 2.26 -11.11 2.82
N GLU A 131 2.77 -12.10 3.57
CA GLU A 131 4.01 -11.93 4.35
C GLU A 131 5.23 -11.83 3.44
N LEU A 132 5.31 -12.71 2.44
CA LEU A 132 6.37 -12.66 1.42
C LEU A 132 6.29 -11.37 0.61
N THR A 133 5.08 -10.92 0.25
CA THR A 133 4.90 -9.65 -0.46
C THR A 133 5.37 -8.47 0.40
N HIS A 134 5.04 -8.42 1.68
CA HIS A 134 5.54 -7.38 2.58
C HIS A 134 7.06 -7.44 2.75
N LEU A 135 7.65 -8.62 2.85
CA LEU A 135 9.10 -8.80 2.90
C LEU A 135 9.78 -8.14 1.68
N VAL A 136 9.27 -8.44 0.47
CA VAL A 136 9.80 -7.86 -0.77
C VAL A 136 9.62 -6.35 -0.80
N LEU A 137 8.44 -5.84 -0.45
CA LEU A 137 8.13 -4.40 -0.45
C LEU A 137 9.05 -3.63 0.51
N LEU A 138 9.25 -4.14 1.72
CA LEU A 138 10.12 -3.48 2.71
C LEU A 138 11.59 -3.54 2.32
N HIS A 139 12.02 -4.65 1.72
CA HIS A 139 13.38 -4.78 1.20
C HIS A 139 13.63 -3.82 0.03
N ALA A 140 12.71 -3.78 -0.94
CA ALA A 140 12.78 -2.90 -2.10
C ALA A 140 12.78 -1.42 -1.69
N LYS A 141 11.96 -1.03 -0.72
CA LYS A 141 11.95 0.32 -0.14
C LYS A 141 13.32 0.73 0.43
N GLY A 142 14.04 -0.22 1.02
CA GLY A 142 15.38 0.05 1.57
C GLY A 142 16.50 0.05 0.54
N ALA A 143 16.31 -0.66 -0.58
CA ALA A 143 17.34 -0.87 -1.60
C ALA A 143 17.26 0.11 -2.78
N LEU A 144 16.07 0.61 -3.12
CA LEU A 144 15.82 1.48 -4.26
C LEU A 144 15.68 2.94 -3.86
N ALA A 145 15.94 3.85 -4.80
CA ALA A 145 15.51 5.23 -4.69
C ALA A 145 13.97 5.30 -4.74
N GLU A 146 13.39 6.34 -4.13
CA GLU A 146 11.94 6.47 -3.98
C GLU A 146 11.18 6.41 -5.32
N ALA A 147 11.70 7.06 -6.36
CA ALA A 147 11.11 7.05 -7.69
C ALA A 147 11.12 5.64 -8.30
N ASP A 148 12.25 4.96 -8.28
CA ASP A 148 12.40 3.60 -8.84
C ASP A 148 11.52 2.58 -8.10
N PHE A 149 11.36 2.78 -6.79
CA PHE A 149 10.46 1.96 -5.97
C PHE A 149 9.00 2.11 -6.40
N PHE A 150 8.53 3.33 -6.63
CA PHE A 150 7.16 3.57 -7.09
C PHE A 150 6.95 3.12 -8.53
N ASP A 151 7.94 3.28 -9.42
CA ASP A 151 7.90 2.78 -10.78
C ASP A 151 7.75 1.26 -10.83
N MET A 152 8.46 0.55 -9.94
CA MET A 152 8.30 -0.91 -9.77
C MET A 152 6.89 -1.29 -9.31
N LEU A 153 6.26 -0.47 -8.45
CA LEU A 153 4.91 -0.73 -7.92
C LEU A 153 3.79 -0.37 -8.91
N PHE A 154 4.04 0.56 -9.83
CA PHE A 154 3.01 1.09 -10.72
C PHE A 154 2.21 0.01 -11.47
N PRO A 155 2.83 -1.05 -12.05
CA PRO A 155 2.10 -2.11 -12.74
C PRO A 155 1.38 -3.11 -11.83
N GLN A 156 1.52 -3.01 -10.49
CA GLN A 156 1.08 -4.03 -9.53
C GLN A 156 0.04 -3.49 -8.53
N PRO A 157 -1.26 -3.41 -8.89
CA PRO A 157 -2.28 -2.78 -8.03
C PRO A 157 -2.44 -3.49 -6.66
N VAL A 158 -2.28 -4.81 -6.61
CA VAL A 158 -2.36 -5.57 -5.35
C VAL A 158 -1.22 -5.18 -4.40
N ALA A 159 -0.01 -5.01 -4.91
CA ALA A 159 1.13 -4.56 -4.11
C ALA A 159 0.93 -3.12 -3.60
N GLN A 160 0.35 -2.24 -4.43
CA GLN A 160 -0.01 -0.89 -4.02
C GLN A 160 -1.00 -0.87 -2.85
N ASP A 161 -2.04 -1.71 -2.91
CA ASP A 161 -3.05 -1.79 -1.85
C ASP A 161 -2.48 -2.37 -0.55
N LEU A 162 -1.62 -3.38 -0.63
CA LEU A 162 -0.92 -3.93 0.53
C LEU A 162 0.03 -2.89 1.15
N LEU A 163 0.80 -2.19 0.33
CA LEU A 163 1.66 -1.11 0.82
C LEU A 163 0.84 0.02 1.44
N ALA A 164 -0.28 0.42 0.81
CA ALA A 164 -1.17 1.43 1.36
C ALA A 164 -1.76 1.02 2.71
N ALA A 165 -2.12 -0.25 2.88
CA ALA A 165 -2.59 -0.78 4.16
C ALA A 165 -1.51 -0.69 5.25
N TYR A 166 -0.29 -1.06 4.93
CA TYR A 166 0.87 -0.92 5.83
C TYR A 166 1.15 0.55 6.19
N CYS A 167 1.20 1.43 5.19
CA CYS A 167 1.52 2.84 5.38
C CYS A 167 0.45 3.58 6.20
N ARG A 168 -0.83 3.21 6.12
CA ARG A 168 -1.89 3.79 6.96
C ARG A 168 -1.61 3.63 8.45
N ALA A 169 -0.97 2.53 8.84
CA ALA A 169 -0.69 2.23 10.25
C ALA A 169 0.68 2.75 10.71
N ARG A 170 1.67 2.78 9.82
CA ARG A 170 3.07 2.96 10.19
C ARG A 170 3.71 4.23 9.62
N GLU A 171 3.37 4.60 8.38
CA GLU A 171 4.11 5.62 7.62
C GLU A 171 3.15 6.51 6.79
N PRO A 172 2.42 7.44 7.44
CA PRO A 172 1.43 8.27 6.75
C PRO A 172 2.02 9.19 5.67
N GLU A 173 3.28 9.62 5.82
CA GLU A 173 3.92 10.47 4.81
C GLU A 173 4.21 9.70 3.52
N LEU A 174 4.72 8.46 3.65
CA LEU A 174 4.93 7.57 2.49
C LEU A 174 3.60 7.26 1.78
N LEU A 175 2.50 7.21 2.51
CA LEU A 175 1.17 7.00 1.91
C LEU A 175 0.76 8.16 0.99
N LYS A 176 1.10 9.39 1.35
CA LYS A 176 0.83 10.56 0.50
C LYS A 176 1.61 10.47 -0.79
N THR A 177 2.91 10.18 -0.69
CA THR A 177 3.79 10.02 -1.84
C THR A 177 3.33 8.87 -2.74
N LEU A 178 2.95 7.72 -2.15
CA LEU A 178 2.40 6.58 -2.88
C LEU A 178 1.18 6.98 -3.72
N TYR A 179 0.18 7.63 -3.12
CA TYR A 179 -1.05 8.01 -3.83
C TYR A 179 -0.78 9.03 -4.95
N TYR A 180 0.21 9.89 -4.77
CA TYR A 180 0.63 10.84 -5.78
C TYR A 180 1.29 10.14 -6.99
N HIS A 181 2.28 9.29 -6.74
CA HIS A 181 3.01 8.58 -7.81
C HIS A 181 2.14 7.57 -8.56
N VAL A 182 1.26 6.89 -7.85
CA VAL A 182 0.36 5.88 -8.45
C VAL A 182 -0.87 6.52 -9.13
N ASN A 183 -0.98 7.86 -9.10
CA ASN A 183 -2.11 8.61 -9.67
C ASN A 183 -3.48 8.15 -9.12
N ARG A 184 -3.58 8.06 -7.78
CA ARG A 184 -4.82 7.75 -7.06
C ARG A 184 -5.35 8.99 -6.32
N PRO A 185 -5.83 10.02 -7.01
CA PRO A 185 -6.20 11.31 -6.40
C PRO A 185 -7.39 11.20 -5.44
N ALA A 186 -8.32 10.26 -5.67
CA ALA A 186 -9.45 10.04 -4.77
C ALA A 186 -9.01 9.55 -3.38
N ASP A 187 -8.02 8.66 -3.34
CA ASP A 187 -7.45 8.16 -2.08
C ASP A 187 -6.62 9.22 -1.37
N ALA A 188 -5.88 10.03 -2.14
CA ALA A 188 -5.14 11.18 -1.63
C ALA A 188 -6.08 12.22 -1.00
N ALA A 189 -7.21 12.53 -1.67
CA ALA A 189 -8.25 13.39 -1.13
C ALA A 189 -8.84 12.85 0.18
N GLY A 190 -9.15 11.55 0.22
CA GLY A 190 -9.66 10.89 1.42
C GLY A 190 -8.67 10.93 2.59
N LEU A 191 -7.37 10.87 2.31
CA LEU A 191 -6.32 11.05 3.32
C LEU A 191 -6.28 12.51 3.81
N ALA A 192 -6.30 13.48 2.90
CA ALA A 192 -6.29 14.91 3.23
C ALA A 192 -7.50 15.30 4.10
N ILE A 193 -8.69 14.77 3.81
CA ILE A 193 -9.90 14.95 4.63
C ILE A 193 -9.68 14.41 6.05
N ARG A 194 -9.17 13.18 6.18
CA ARG A 194 -8.90 12.59 7.51
C ARG A 194 -7.91 13.38 8.33
N GLU A 195 -6.87 13.90 7.70
CA GLU A 195 -5.89 14.78 8.35
C GLU A 195 -6.50 16.13 8.72
N ALA A 196 -7.33 16.70 7.83
CA ALA A 196 -8.04 17.94 8.10
C ALA A 196 -8.92 17.82 9.36
N TYR A 197 -9.62 16.72 9.55
CA TYR A 197 -10.44 16.49 10.74
C TYR A 197 -9.65 16.17 12.02
N LYS A 198 -8.38 15.73 11.89
CA LYS A 198 -7.47 15.59 13.03
C LYS A 198 -6.84 16.92 13.44
N ALA A 199 -6.85 17.91 12.55
CA ALA A 199 -6.24 19.21 12.81
C ALA A 199 -6.97 19.95 13.94
N THR A 200 -6.18 20.53 14.85
CA THR A 200 -6.68 21.26 16.02
C THR A 200 -7.13 22.68 15.68
N THR A 201 -6.58 23.26 14.60
CA THR A 201 -6.89 24.62 14.19
C THR A 201 -7.81 24.66 12.98
N TRP A 202 -8.74 25.62 12.98
CA TRP A 202 -9.64 25.84 11.86
C TRP A 202 -8.88 26.09 10.53
N ALA A 203 -7.80 26.87 10.57
CA ALA A 203 -7.02 27.19 9.38
C ALA A 203 -6.37 25.96 8.74
N GLN A 204 -5.84 25.04 9.56
CA GLN A 204 -5.28 23.76 9.06
C GLN A 204 -6.37 22.88 8.47
N ARG A 205 -7.54 22.83 9.11
CA ARG A 205 -8.69 22.08 8.60
C ARG A 205 -9.16 22.60 7.25
N MET A 206 -9.34 23.90 7.11
CA MET A 206 -9.71 24.52 5.84
C MET A 206 -8.70 24.22 4.72
N ARG A 207 -7.40 24.34 5.03
CA ARG A 207 -6.34 23.98 4.06
C ARG A 207 -6.42 22.51 3.63
N GLY A 208 -6.57 21.59 4.58
CA GLY A 208 -6.67 20.16 4.27
C GLY A 208 -7.87 19.85 3.39
N LEU A 209 -9.03 20.44 3.67
CA LEU A 209 -10.23 20.26 2.84
C LEU A 209 -10.08 20.92 1.46
N SER A 210 -9.41 22.08 1.36
CA SER A 210 -9.14 22.72 0.06
C SER A 210 -8.20 21.88 -0.80
N ILE A 211 -7.19 21.24 -0.19
CA ILE A 211 -6.32 20.29 -0.88
C ILE A 211 -7.12 19.06 -1.37
N ALA A 212 -8.01 18.53 -0.54
CA ALA A 212 -8.87 17.42 -0.94
C ALA A 212 -9.79 17.79 -2.12
N LEU A 213 -10.34 19.01 -2.11
CA LEU A 213 -11.16 19.52 -3.21
C LEU A 213 -10.35 19.55 -4.52
N GLN A 214 -9.12 20.08 -4.49
CA GLN A 214 -8.23 20.10 -5.66
C GLN A 214 -7.97 18.69 -6.21
N PHE A 215 -7.73 17.70 -5.34
CA PHE A 215 -7.56 16.33 -5.78
C PHE A 215 -8.81 15.77 -6.47
N TYR A 216 -10.01 16.07 -5.97
CA TYR A 216 -11.25 15.62 -6.62
C TYR A 216 -11.50 16.31 -7.96
N GLU A 217 -11.21 17.60 -8.08
CA GLU A 217 -11.37 18.37 -9.31
C GLU A 217 -10.40 17.94 -10.41
N HIS A 218 -9.16 17.60 -10.06
CA HIS A 218 -8.14 17.16 -11.00
C HIS A 218 -8.13 15.64 -11.23
N SER A 219 -9.06 14.91 -10.60
CA SER A 219 -9.16 13.46 -10.76
C SER A 219 -9.66 13.06 -12.14
N ALA A 220 -8.91 12.22 -12.84
CA ALA A 220 -9.36 11.60 -14.10
C ALA A 220 -10.64 10.74 -13.92
N ALA A 221 -10.91 10.28 -12.70
CA ALA A 221 -12.11 9.49 -12.36
C ALA A 221 -13.39 10.33 -12.31
N ASN A 222 -13.29 11.65 -12.49
CA ASN A 222 -14.41 12.60 -12.49
C ASN A 222 -15.43 12.34 -11.37
N LEU A 223 -15.06 12.72 -10.14
CA LEU A 223 -15.86 12.50 -8.92
C LEU A 223 -16.61 13.78 -8.48
N PRO A 224 -17.53 14.33 -9.30
CA PRO A 224 -18.16 15.62 -9.08
C PRO A 224 -18.99 15.66 -7.80
N GLN A 225 -19.53 14.52 -7.37
CA GLN A 225 -20.33 14.44 -6.14
C GLN A 225 -19.47 14.63 -4.88
N LEU A 226 -18.26 14.05 -4.87
CA LEU A 226 -17.33 14.19 -3.74
C LEU A 226 -16.72 15.59 -3.71
N ALA A 227 -16.37 16.15 -4.88
CA ALA A 227 -15.91 17.53 -4.98
C ALA A 227 -16.96 18.50 -4.44
N LYS A 228 -18.23 18.36 -4.88
CA LYS A 228 -19.34 19.19 -4.42
C LYS A 228 -19.59 19.06 -2.92
N ALA A 229 -19.59 17.82 -2.39
CA ALA A 229 -19.76 17.60 -0.95
C ALA A 229 -18.66 18.27 -0.12
N THR A 230 -17.42 18.22 -0.62
CA THR A 230 -16.27 18.88 0.03
C THR A 230 -16.39 20.41 -0.03
N GLU A 231 -16.82 20.96 -1.16
CA GLU A 231 -17.09 22.39 -1.32
C GLU A 231 -18.21 22.86 -0.38
N GLU A 232 -19.31 22.13 -0.29
CA GLU A 232 -20.42 22.41 0.64
C GLU A 232 -19.94 22.38 2.10
N GLN A 233 -19.05 21.45 2.45
CA GLN A 233 -18.45 21.36 3.77
C GLN A 233 -17.55 22.55 4.08
N LEU A 234 -16.76 23.02 3.12
CA LEU A 234 -15.92 24.23 3.26
C LEU A 234 -16.79 25.46 3.52
N LYS A 235 -17.87 25.63 2.74
CA LYS A 235 -18.83 26.74 2.93
C LYS A 235 -19.49 26.68 4.31
N LEU A 236 -19.91 25.48 4.74
CA LEU A 236 -20.51 25.30 6.05
C LEU A 236 -19.55 25.69 7.19
N LEU A 237 -18.29 25.23 7.12
CA LEU A 237 -17.28 25.55 8.13
C LEU A 237 -16.96 27.04 8.21
N ASP A 238 -16.98 27.74 7.08
CA ASP A 238 -16.76 29.18 7.07
C ASP A 238 -17.92 29.93 7.73
N VAL A 239 -19.17 29.57 7.41
CA VAL A 239 -20.37 30.10 8.07
C VAL A 239 -20.37 29.80 9.56
N GLN A 240 -20.04 28.59 9.97
CA GLN A 240 -19.94 28.20 11.38
C GLN A 240 -18.91 29.03 12.14
N ARG A 241 -17.77 29.31 11.52
CA ARG A 241 -16.76 30.19 12.12
C ARG A 241 -17.25 31.63 12.26
N GLN A 242 -17.97 32.14 11.26
CA GLN A 242 -18.55 33.47 11.32
C GLN A 242 -19.59 33.55 12.44
N LEU A 243 -20.47 32.57 12.54
CA LEU A 243 -21.44 32.46 13.63
C LEU A 243 -20.77 32.45 15.01
N GLU A 244 -19.68 31.72 15.20
CA GLU A 244 -18.95 31.74 16.48
C GLU A 244 -18.31 33.12 16.79
N ARG A 245 -17.92 33.86 15.77
CA ARG A 245 -17.41 35.24 15.97
C ARG A 245 -18.54 36.21 16.33
N ASP A 246 -19.65 36.15 15.61
CA ASP A 246 -20.79 37.03 15.76
C ASP A 246 -21.53 36.78 17.08
N THR A 247 -21.51 35.57 17.58
CA THR A 247 -22.13 35.17 18.85
C THR A 247 -21.20 35.31 20.07
N ARG A 248 -19.94 35.71 19.90
CA ARG A 248 -19.04 35.98 21.02
C ARG A 248 -19.55 37.11 21.89
N GLY A 249 -19.89 36.78 23.15
CA GLY A 249 -20.38 37.78 24.13
C GLY A 249 -21.89 38.00 24.10
N VAL A 250 -22.65 37.32 23.24
CA VAL A 250 -24.11 37.35 23.27
C VAL A 250 -24.61 36.42 24.36
N ALA A 251 -25.41 36.92 25.29
CA ALA A 251 -26.05 36.11 26.31
C ALA A 251 -27.04 35.14 25.66
N PRO A 252 -27.14 33.88 26.14
CA PRO A 252 -28.15 32.95 25.66
C PRO A 252 -29.54 33.52 25.86
N PRO A 253 -30.54 33.18 24.97
CA PRO A 253 -31.88 33.67 25.12
C PRO A 253 -32.47 33.24 26.46
N PRO A 254 -33.30 34.10 27.09
CA PRO A 254 -33.89 33.79 28.39
C PRO A 254 -34.76 32.51 28.30
N GLY A 255 -34.37 31.53 29.11
CA GLY A 255 -35.06 30.22 29.12
C GLY A 255 -34.35 29.08 28.36
N ALA A 256 -33.19 29.35 27.80
CA ALA A 256 -32.37 28.32 27.21
C ALA A 256 -31.96 27.26 28.27
N PRO A 257 -32.02 25.95 27.96
CA PRO A 257 -31.56 24.91 28.88
C PRO A 257 -30.06 25.12 29.23
N PRO A 258 -29.62 24.78 30.46
CA PRO A 258 -28.22 24.97 30.87
C PRO A 258 -27.20 24.32 29.96
N ALA A 259 -27.55 23.23 29.34
CA ALA A 259 -26.72 22.55 28.33
C ALA A 259 -26.52 23.36 27.04
N VAL A 260 -27.45 24.24 26.70
CA VAL A 260 -27.41 25.14 25.53
C VAL A 260 -26.64 26.42 25.87
N ALA A 261 -26.69 26.84 27.14
CA ALA A 261 -25.93 27.99 27.63
C ALA A 261 -24.41 27.74 27.66
N MET A 262 -23.99 26.46 27.64
CA MET A 262 -22.61 26.11 27.90
C MET A 262 -21.63 26.31 26.76
N ARG A 263 -21.98 26.48 25.51
CA ARG A 263 -21.03 26.85 24.42
C ARG A 263 -21.73 27.09 23.10
N PHE A 264 -21.64 28.31 22.61
CA PHE A 264 -21.83 28.69 21.20
C PHE A 264 -20.76 28.05 20.31
N LYS A 265 -20.69 26.73 20.31
CA LYS A 265 -19.80 25.99 19.44
C LYS A 265 -20.56 25.55 18.21
N PHE A 266 -20.32 26.22 17.09
CA PHE A 266 -20.89 25.88 15.79
C PHE A 266 -19.93 25.02 14.97
N ILE A 267 -18.64 25.28 15.09
CA ILE A 267 -17.63 24.52 14.35
C ILE A 267 -17.74 23.03 14.71
N ASP A 268 -17.66 22.18 13.69
CA ASP A 268 -17.77 20.71 13.77
C ASP A 268 -19.18 20.17 14.03
N THR A 269 -20.21 21.01 14.01
CA THR A 269 -21.58 20.51 14.10
C THR A 269 -22.13 20.19 12.70
N PRO A 270 -22.94 19.10 12.57
CA PRO A 270 -23.60 18.82 11.31
C PRO A 270 -24.58 19.92 10.92
N LEU A 271 -24.90 20.02 9.62
CA LEU A 271 -25.79 21.06 9.09
C LEU A 271 -27.10 21.18 9.88
N ASN A 272 -27.75 20.08 10.22
CA ASN A 272 -29.01 20.08 10.97
C ASN A 272 -28.87 20.72 12.36
N GLU A 273 -27.77 20.43 13.05
CA GLU A 273 -27.49 20.99 14.36
C GLU A 273 -27.11 22.48 14.25
N THR A 274 -26.38 22.85 13.21
CA THR A 274 -26.08 24.26 12.91
C THR A 274 -27.35 25.06 12.69
N LEU A 275 -28.27 24.55 11.84
CA LEU A 275 -29.58 25.17 11.59
C LEU A 275 -30.42 25.29 12.86
N TYR A 276 -30.51 24.20 13.63
CA TYR A 276 -31.17 24.20 14.91
C TYR A 276 -30.63 25.25 15.87
N LYS A 277 -29.32 25.33 16.03
CA LYS A 277 -28.65 26.31 16.87
C LYS A 277 -28.92 27.73 16.37
N CYS A 278 -28.84 28.00 15.07
CA CYS A 278 -29.15 29.30 14.50
C CYS A 278 -30.59 29.75 14.85
N LEU A 279 -31.55 28.85 14.73
CA LEU A 279 -32.97 29.14 15.07
C LEU A 279 -33.15 29.35 16.58
N ALA A 280 -32.52 28.52 17.41
CA ALA A 280 -32.57 28.62 18.86
C ALA A 280 -31.92 29.91 19.39
N TYR A 281 -30.93 30.44 18.71
CA TYR A 281 -30.20 31.67 19.10
C TYR A 281 -30.65 32.95 18.38
N GLY A 282 -31.78 32.88 17.67
CA GLY A 282 -32.35 34.07 17.02
C GLY A 282 -31.66 34.46 15.70
N GLN A 283 -30.78 33.63 15.18
CA GLN A 283 -30.07 33.84 13.90
C GLN A 283 -30.91 33.30 12.71
N ALA A 284 -32.21 33.61 12.67
CA ALA A 284 -33.14 33.08 11.69
C ALA A 284 -32.75 33.41 10.24
N ALA A 285 -32.20 34.60 9.98
CA ALA A 285 -31.77 35.02 8.66
C ALA A 285 -30.62 34.14 8.11
N VAL A 286 -29.66 33.79 9.00
CA VAL A 286 -28.56 32.88 8.63
C VAL A 286 -29.06 31.45 8.38
N ALA A 287 -30.00 30.99 9.22
CA ALA A 287 -30.60 29.68 9.04
C ALA A 287 -31.39 29.56 7.71
N GLU A 288 -32.15 30.61 7.31
CA GLU A 288 -32.86 30.62 6.02
C GLU A 288 -31.88 30.65 4.83
N ARG A 289 -30.78 31.42 4.91
CA ARG A 289 -29.73 31.40 3.88
C ARG A 289 -29.12 30.01 3.74
N LEU A 290 -28.70 29.37 4.83
CA LEU A 290 -28.17 28.01 4.82
C LEU A 290 -29.17 26.99 4.28
N ARG A 291 -30.48 27.16 4.57
CA ARG A 291 -31.53 26.33 4.00
C ARG A 291 -31.51 26.35 2.47
N VAL A 292 -31.45 27.55 1.89
CA VAL A 292 -31.45 27.75 0.43
C VAL A 292 -30.15 27.21 -0.17
N ASP A 293 -29.00 27.59 0.40
CA ASP A 293 -27.68 27.23 -0.13
C ASP A 293 -27.46 25.71 -0.11
N CYS A 294 -27.87 25.03 0.98
CA CYS A 294 -27.72 23.59 1.15
C CYS A 294 -28.96 22.79 0.67
N LYS A 295 -29.94 23.44 0.03
CA LYS A 295 -31.17 22.82 -0.50
C LYS A 295 -31.86 21.90 0.51
N VAL A 296 -32.03 22.36 1.73
CA VAL A 296 -32.64 21.55 2.80
C VAL A 296 -34.10 21.27 2.47
N PRO A 297 -34.57 19.99 2.48
CA PRO A 297 -35.94 19.64 2.19
C PRO A 297 -36.93 20.31 3.15
N GLU A 298 -38.06 20.79 2.63
CA GLU A 298 -39.08 21.52 3.41
C GLU A 298 -39.50 20.82 4.69
N ARG A 299 -39.82 19.52 4.58
CA ARG A 299 -40.23 18.69 5.74
C ARG A 299 -39.19 18.73 6.87
N ARG A 300 -37.89 18.67 6.50
CA ARG A 300 -36.77 18.74 7.46
C ARG A 300 -36.66 20.15 8.03
N TRP A 301 -36.76 21.17 7.19
CA TRP A 301 -36.70 22.55 7.58
C TRP A 301 -37.80 22.90 8.61
N TRP A 302 -39.04 22.58 8.33
CA TRP A 302 -40.16 22.83 9.24
C TRP A 302 -39.98 22.16 10.59
N ARG A 303 -39.51 20.91 10.60
CA ARG A 303 -39.21 20.22 11.85
C ARG A 303 -38.12 20.94 12.66
N LEU A 304 -37.03 21.37 12.03
CA LEU A 304 -35.95 22.09 12.70
C LEU A 304 -36.44 23.46 13.19
N LYS A 305 -37.22 24.17 12.40
CA LYS A 305 -37.75 25.49 12.74
C LYS A 305 -38.71 25.43 13.96
N ILE A 306 -39.66 24.51 13.95
CA ILE A 306 -40.55 24.30 15.09
C ILE A 306 -39.73 23.90 16.34
N THR A 307 -38.83 22.96 16.24
CA THR A 307 -38.06 22.50 17.39
C THR A 307 -37.12 23.61 17.92
N GLY A 308 -36.44 24.35 17.05
CA GLY A 308 -35.55 25.44 17.43
C GLY A 308 -36.30 26.60 18.13
N LEU A 309 -37.40 27.07 17.55
CA LEU A 309 -38.22 28.14 18.12
C LEU A 309 -38.90 27.74 19.43
N SER A 310 -39.36 26.47 19.53
CA SER A 310 -39.92 25.93 20.76
C SER A 310 -38.87 25.89 21.90
N HIS A 311 -37.67 25.45 21.61
CA HIS A 311 -36.60 25.46 22.63
C HIS A 311 -36.13 26.87 23.00
N ALA A 312 -36.18 27.81 22.06
CA ALA A 312 -35.93 29.23 22.33
C ALA A 312 -37.06 29.92 23.10
N ARG A 313 -38.19 29.20 23.30
CA ARG A 313 -39.44 29.79 23.86
C ARG A 313 -39.92 31.02 23.09
N ASN A 314 -39.64 31.09 21.79
CA ASN A 314 -40.06 32.20 20.93
C ASN A 314 -41.49 31.88 20.40
N TRP A 315 -42.47 32.02 21.30
CA TRP A 315 -43.87 31.76 21.02
C TRP A 315 -44.46 32.66 19.93
N PRO A 316 -44.13 34.01 19.91
CA PRO A 316 -44.62 34.85 18.84
C PRO A 316 -44.24 34.37 17.45
N ALA A 317 -42.93 34.03 17.24
CA ALA A 317 -42.48 33.53 15.94
C ALA A 317 -43.07 32.16 15.60
N LEU A 318 -43.46 31.35 16.60
CA LEU A 318 -44.18 30.06 16.37
C LEU A 318 -45.64 30.29 15.96
N PHE A 319 -46.33 31.30 16.53
CA PHE A 319 -47.69 31.66 16.15
C PHE A 319 -47.81 32.23 14.74
N GLU A 320 -46.74 32.91 14.24
CA GLU A 320 -46.69 33.38 12.85
C GLU A 320 -46.51 32.27 11.80
N LEU A 321 -46.26 31.05 12.23
CA LEU A 321 -46.03 29.89 11.33
C LEU A 321 -47.33 29.11 11.05
N GLY A 322 -48.39 29.35 11.79
CA GLY A 322 -49.71 28.69 11.61
C GLY A 322 -50.68 29.59 10.88
#